data_4c050edb3525818b2204422e23c446cb
#
_entry.id   4c050edb3525818b2204422e23c446cb
#
_cell.length_a   1.000
_cell.length_b   1.000
_cell.length_c   1.000
_cell.angle_alpha   90.00
_cell.angle_beta   90.00
_cell.angle_gamma   90.00
#
_symmetry.space_group_name_H-M   'P 1'
#
loop_
_entity.id
_entity.type
_entity.pdbx_description
1 polymer ?
#
loop_
_entity_poly.entity_id
_entity_poly.type
_entity_poly.pdbx_seq_one_letter_code
_entity_poly.pdbx_strand_id
1 'polypeptide(L)'
;MENTNQFLGTERVGKLMRRFDVPCISSLLVGALYYIVDQIFIANASYLGSYGNAANTVVFPLTVVALAIAVMIGDGCCAFVSISLGKGEVGEARKSVGSAVVLSIASSLVLTALYLIFADAIISMFGGTVNEETFHFALE
;
A
#
# COMPACT_ATOMS: atom_id res chain seq x y z
N MET A 1 -12.07 1.64 29.53
CA MET A 1 -11.46 2.17 28.29
C MET A 1 -11.84 3.63 28.00
N GLU A 2 -12.60 4.25 28.86
CA GLU A 2 -13.17 5.60 28.66
C GLU A 2 -12.19 6.76 28.82
N ASN A 3 -11.09 6.56 29.51
CA ASN A 3 -10.15 7.64 29.85
C ASN A 3 -8.97 7.85 28.88
N THR A 4 -8.77 6.93 27.92
CA THR A 4 -7.56 6.98 27.09
C THR A 4 -7.64 8.01 25.96
N ASN A 5 -8.84 8.43 25.57
CA ASN A 5 -9.04 9.34 24.43
C ASN A 5 -9.52 10.75 24.82
N GLN A 6 -9.69 11.02 26.12
CA GLN A 6 -10.15 12.36 26.59
C GLN A 6 -9.15 13.47 26.25
N PHE A 7 -7.85 13.13 26.10
CA PHE A 7 -6.83 14.09 25.69
C PHE A 7 -7.05 14.64 24.27
N LEU A 8 -7.73 13.90 23.39
CA LEU A 8 -8.03 14.34 22.04
C LEU A 8 -8.97 15.55 21.99
N GLY A 9 -9.86 15.68 23.00
CA GLY A 9 -10.78 16.81 23.11
C GLY A 9 -10.28 17.97 23.96
N THR A 10 -9.21 17.79 24.74
CA THR A 10 -8.75 18.76 25.75
C THR A 10 -7.39 19.36 25.43
N GLU A 11 -6.53 18.69 24.66
CA GLU A 11 -5.21 19.24 24.34
C GLU A 11 -5.24 20.17 23.12
N ARG A 12 -4.25 21.06 23.05
CA ARG A 12 -4.10 21.99 21.91
C ARG A 12 -3.82 21.18 20.63
N VAL A 13 -4.54 21.48 19.56
CA VAL A 13 -4.46 20.81 18.26
C VAL A 13 -3.01 20.69 17.76
N GLY A 14 -2.19 21.73 17.88
CA GLY A 14 -0.79 21.68 17.43
C GLY A 14 0.11 20.73 18.25
N LYS A 15 -0.23 20.41 19.51
CA LYS A 15 0.48 19.42 20.31
C LYS A 15 0.08 18.01 19.90
N LEU A 16 -1.21 17.82 19.63
CA LEU A 16 -1.77 16.58 19.10
C LEU A 16 -1.18 16.25 17.73
N MET A 17 -1.18 17.21 16.81
CA MET A 17 -0.59 17.03 15.47
C MET A 17 0.87 16.56 15.58
N ARG A 18 1.73 17.27 16.31
CA ARG A 18 3.12 16.84 16.49
C ARG A 18 3.25 15.42 17.07
N ARG A 19 2.39 15.03 17.97
CA ARG A 19 2.42 13.70 18.59
C ARG A 19 2.10 12.58 17.60
N PHE A 20 1.23 12.84 16.62
CA PHE A 20 0.84 11.86 15.61
C PHE A 20 1.65 11.99 14.32
N ASP A 21 2.00 13.21 13.91
CA ASP A 21 2.72 13.46 12.66
C ASP A 21 4.17 12.94 12.73
N VAL A 22 4.86 13.09 13.86
CA VAL A 22 6.26 12.63 13.98
C VAL A 22 6.39 11.13 13.73
N PRO A 23 5.61 10.23 14.35
CA PRO A 23 5.66 8.80 14.02
C PRO A 23 5.26 8.49 12.58
N CYS A 24 4.25 9.18 12.03
CA CYS A 24 3.82 9.01 10.64
C CYS A 24 4.94 9.39 9.65
N ILE A 25 5.55 10.56 9.83
CA ILE A 25 6.66 11.02 9.00
C ILE A 25 7.84 10.05 9.10
N SER A 26 8.17 9.59 10.31
CA SER A 26 9.24 8.61 10.51
C SER A 26 8.98 7.30 9.75
N SER A 27 7.73 6.80 9.78
CA SER A 27 7.33 5.59 9.04
C SER A 27 7.42 5.79 7.52
N LEU A 28 6.99 6.95 7.03
CA LEU A 28 7.09 7.28 5.61
C LEU A 28 8.54 7.41 5.14
N LEU A 29 9.42 8.01 5.97
CA LEU A 29 10.85 8.10 5.67
C LEU A 29 11.50 6.71 5.60
N VAL A 30 11.19 5.82 6.54
CA VAL A 30 11.69 4.44 6.51
C VAL A 30 11.21 3.72 5.26
N GLY A 31 9.95 3.89 4.86
CA GLY A 31 9.41 3.35 3.62
C GLY A 31 10.14 3.89 2.38
N ALA A 32 10.39 5.20 2.32
CA ALA A 32 11.13 5.81 1.23
C ALA A 32 12.59 5.30 1.15
N LEU A 33 13.26 5.16 2.30
CA LEU A 33 14.60 4.57 2.36
C LEU A 33 14.60 3.12 1.87
N TYR A 34 13.59 2.34 2.22
CA TYR A 34 13.43 0.97 1.73
C TYR A 34 13.40 0.93 0.20
N TYR A 35 12.57 1.78 -0.43
CA TYR A 35 12.50 1.86 -1.90
C TYR A 35 13.85 2.26 -2.54
N ILE A 36 14.59 3.19 -1.93
CA ILE A 36 15.90 3.60 -2.44
C ILE A 36 16.89 2.44 -2.37
N VAL A 37 16.93 1.73 -1.24
CA VAL A 37 17.80 0.57 -1.05
C VAL A 37 17.47 -0.53 -2.04
N ASP A 38 16.18 -0.83 -2.23
CA ASP A 38 15.70 -1.83 -3.17
C ASP A 38 16.16 -1.53 -4.61
N GLN A 39 16.00 -0.28 -5.06
CA GLN A 39 16.49 0.16 -6.37
C GLN A 39 18.01 0.05 -6.52
N ILE A 40 18.77 0.34 -5.46
CA ILE A 40 20.22 0.17 -5.48
C ILE A 40 20.60 -1.31 -5.63
N PHE A 41 19.90 -2.21 -4.92
CA PHE A 41 20.13 -3.65 -5.04
C PHE A 41 19.83 -4.17 -6.44
N ILE A 42 18.69 -3.81 -7.01
CA ILE A 42 18.30 -4.18 -8.38
C ILE A 42 19.35 -3.67 -9.39
N ALA A 43 19.77 -2.41 -9.27
CA ALA A 43 20.75 -1.81 -10.17
C ALA A 43 22.14 -2.45 -10.09
N ASN A 44 22.53 -2.99 -8.93
CA ASN A 44 23.83 -3.62 -8.72
C ASN A 44 23.82 -5.15 -8.86
N ALA A 45 22.67 -5.76 -9.06
CA ALA A 45 22.57 -7.21 -9.26
C ALA A 45 23.16 -7.59 -10.62
N SER A 46 24.31 -8.22 -10.62
CA SER A 46 25.09 -8.53 -11.84
C SER A 46 24.38 -9.49 -12.80
N TYR A 47 23.44 -10.30 -12.30
CA TYR A 47 22.66 -11.24 -13.10
C TYR A 47 21.43 -10.59 -13.76
N LEU A 48 20.92 -9.49 -13.21
CA LEU A 48 19.77 -8.75 -13.74
C LEU A 48 20.17 -7.70 -14.78
N GLY A 49 21.39 -7.14 -14.68
CA GLY A 49 21.88 -6.09 -15.57
C GLY A 49 20.94 -4.87 -15.67
N SER A 50 20.86 -4.28 -16.85
CA SER A 50 19.91 -3.18 -17.14
C SER A 50 18.46 -3.66 -17.29
N TYR A 51 18.23 -4.93 -17.54
CA TYR A 51 16.90 -5.52 -17.78
C TYR A 51 16.07 -5.63 -16.49
N GLY A 52 16.71 -5.79 -15.32
CA GLY A 52 16.02 -5.82 -14.04
C GLY A 52 15.30 -4.50 -13.71
N ASN A 53 15.92 -3.37 -14.00
CA ASN A 53 15.28 -2.06 -13.84
C ASN A 53 14.14 -1.85 -14.86
N ALA A 54 14.30 -2.36 -16.09
CA ALA A 54 13.25 -2.31 -17.10
C ALA A 54 12.05 -3.16 -16.69
N ALA A 55 12.26 -4.39 -16.21
CA ALA A 55 11.21 -5.27 -15.72
C ALA A 55 10.45 -4.65 -14.53
N ASN A 56 11.17 -4.09 -13.55
CA ASN A 56 10.56 -3.40 -12.42
C ASN A 56 9.68 -2.21 -12.87
N THR A 57 10.11 -1.46 -13.88
CA THR A 57 9.34 -0.35 -14.45
C THR A 57 8.05 -0.82 -15.11
N VAL A 58 8.08 -1.97 -15.78
CA VAL A 58 6.90 -2.57 -16.43
C VAL A 58 5.86 -3.05 -15.40
N VAL A 59 6.31 -3.60 -14.28
CA VAL A 59 5.44 -4.11 -13.20
C VAL A 59 4.92 -2.99 -12.28
N PHE A 60 5.63 -1.86 -12.22
CA PHE A 60 5.29 -0.74 -11.34
C PHE A 60 3.83 -0.26 -11.42
N PRO A 61 3.20 -0.08 -12.59
CA PRO A 61 1.80 0.34 -12.67
C PRO A 61 0.83 -0.62 -11.99
N LEU A 62 1.10 -1.92 -12.02
CA LEU A 62 0.31 -2.94 -11.31
C LEU A 62 0.39 -2.77 -9.80
N THR A 63 1.60 -2.54 -9.30
CA THR A 63 1.85 -2.27 -7.88
C THR A 63 1.09 -1.02 -7.42
N VAL A 64 1.09 0.03 -8.25
CA VAL A 64 0.35 1.27 -7.96
C VAL A 64 -1.16 1.03 -7.90
N VAL A 65 -1.74 0.23 -8.81
CA VAL A 65 -3.18 -0.11 -8.77
C VAL A 65 -3.51 -0.90 -7.51
N ALA A 66 -2.70 -1.90 -7.15
CA ALA A 66 -2.90 -2.67 -5.93
C ALA A 66 -2.81 -1.78 -4.67
N LEU A 67 -1.81 -0.89 -4.63
CA LEU A 67 -1.64 0.09 -3.56
C LEU A 67 -2.84 1.04 -3.46
N ALA A 68 -3.34 1.55 -4.57
CA ALA A 68 -4.49 2.45 -4.59
C ALA A 68 -5.74 1.79 -3.98
N ILE A 69 -6.01 0.52 -4.30
CA ILE A 69 -7.13 -0.23 -3.72
C ILE A 69 -6.91 -0.44 -2.21
N ALA A 70 -5.69 -0.80 -1.80
CA ALA A 70 -5.36 -1.01 -0.38
C ALA A 70 -5.53 0.28 0.43
N VAL A 71 -5.03 1.41 -0.08
CA VAL A 71 -5.16 2.73 0.56
C VAL A 71 -6.63 3.16 0.62
N MET A 72 -7.38 2.98 -0.45
CA MET A 72 -8.82 3.31 -0.47
C MET A 72 -9.59 2.56 0.62
N ILE A 73 -9.34 1.27 0.80
CA ILE A 73 -9.99 0.46 1.85
C ILE A 73 -9.50 0.88 3.23
N GLY A 74 -8.19 1.05 3.40
CA GLY A 74 -7.56 1.41 4.67
C GLY A 74 -7.98 2.79 5.18
N ASP A 75 -7.86 3.80 4.35
CA ASP A 75 -8.19 5.19 4.72
C ASP A 75 -9.71 5.37 4.88
N GLY A 76 -10.52 4.72 4.03
CA GLY A 76 -11.96 4.70 4.17
C GLY A 76 -12.40 4.08 5.51
N CYS A 77 -11.81 2.97 5.89
CA CYS A 77 -12.06 2.34 7.19
C CYS A 77 -11.60 3.25 8.34
N CYS A 78 -10.41 3.82 8.26
CA CYS A 78 -9.85 4.70 9.28
C CYS A 78 -10.75 5.93 9.53
N ALA A 79 -11.21 6.58 8.46
CA ALA A 79 -12.11 7.73 8.55
C ALA A 79 -13.45 7.35 9.22
N PHE A 80 -14.06 6.25 8.80
CA PHE A 80 -15.33 5.79 9.38
C PHE A 80 -15.19 5.41 10.86
N VAL A 81 -14.13 4.68 11.21
CA VAL A 81 -13.84 4.30 12.60
C VAL A 81 -13.64 5.54 13.47
N SER A 82 -12.90 6.54 12.98
CA SER A 82 -12.67 7.79 13.71
C SER A 82 -13.96 8.55 13.98
N ILE A 83 -14.86 8.64 13.00
CA ILE A 83 -16.17 9.28 13.14
C ILE A 83 -17.05 8.51 14.12
N SER A 84 -17.11 7.18 14.00
CA SER A 84 -17.93 6.32 14.87
C SER A 84 -17.47 6.37 16.32
N LEU A 85 -16.16 6.38 16.57
CA LEU A 85 -15.60 6.55 17.89
C LEU A 85 -15.90 7.94 18.48
N GLY A 86 -15.85 8.99 17.65
CA GLY A 86 -16.21 10.33 18.05
C GLY A 86 -17.69 10.47 18.46
N LYS A 87 -18.56 9.66 17.88
CA LYS A 87 -19.99 9.56 18.26
C LYS A 87 -20.24 8.62 19.44
N GLY A 88 -19.23 7.87 19.89
CA GLY A 88 -19.38 6.86 20.94
C GLY A 88 -19.93 5.51 20.45
N GLU A 89 -20.06 5.33 19.13
CA GLU A 89 -20.62 4.12 18.48
C GLU A 89 -19.53 3.03 18.30
N VAL A 90 -18.97 2.53 19.40
CA VAL A 90 -17.86 1.55 19.39
C VAL A 90 -18.23 0.25 18.63
N GLY A 91 -19.52 -0.13 18.68
CA GLY A 91 -20.01 -1.31 17.96
C GLY A 91 -19.87 -1.18 16.44
N GLU A 92 -20.21 -0.01 15.90
CA GLU A 92 -20.11 0.26 14.46
C GLU A 92 -18.64 0.38 14.01
N ALA A 93 -17.79 0.98 14.84
CA ALA A 93 -16.34 1.01 14.59
C ALA A 93 -15.75 -0.40 14.47
N ARG A 94 -16.12 -1.33 15.36
CA ARG A 94 -15.68 -2.74 15.30
C ARG A 94 -16.15 -3.45 14.04
N LYS A 95 -17.40 -3.27 13.65
CA LYS A 95 -17.97 -3.87 12.42
C LYS A 95 -17.22 -3.36 11.18
N SER A 96 -16.94 -2.06 11.13
CA SER A 96 -16.20 -1.45 10.02
C SER A 96 -14.81 -2.06 9.85
N VAL A 97 -14.07 -2.24 10.94
CA VAL A 97 -12.75 -2.92 10.88
C VAL A 97 -12.88 -4.35 10.35
N GLY A 98 -13.87 -5.11 10.84
CA GLY A 98 -14.12 -6.47 10.35
C GLY A 98 -14.45 -6.49 8.86
N SER A 99 -15.31 -5.57 8.39
CA SER A 99 -15.66 -5.44 6.97
C SER A 99 -14.44 -5.06 6.12
N ALA A 100 -13.58 -4.16 6.59
CA ALA A 100 -12.38 -3.75 5.87
C ALA A 100 -11.40 -4.92 5.71
N VAL A 101 -11.22 -5.74 6.73
CA VAL A 101 -10.37 -6.95 6.64
C VAL A 101 -10.91 -7.94 5.60
N VAL A 102 -12.21 -8.23 5.64
CA VAL A 102 -12.84 -9.13 4.65
C VAL A 102 -12.71 -8.56 3.23
N LEU A 103 -12.97 -7.25 3.08
CA LEU A 103 -12.87 -6.58 1.78
C LEU A 103 -11.43 -6.58 1.25
N SER A 104 -10.43 -6.40 2.12
CA SER A 104 -9.02 -6.47 1.75
C SER A 104 -8.61 -7.86 1.28
N ILE A 105 -9.06 -8.91 1.97
CA ILE A 105 -8.81 -10.30 1.55
C ILE A 105 -9.48 -10.59 0.21
N ALA A 106 -10.76 -10.21 0.07
CA ALA A 106 -11.50 -10.43 -1.17
C ALA A 106 -10.88 -9.70 -2.36
N SER A 107 -10.52 -8.42 -2.20
CA SER A 107 -9.89 -7.64 -3.27
C SER A 107 -8.50 -8.17 -3.62
N SER A 108 -7.72 -8.62 -2.65
CA SER A 108 -6.42 -9.25 -2.88
C SER A 108 -6.55 -10.55 -3.69
N LEU A 109 -7.51 -11.42 -3.35
CA LEU A 109 -7.76 -12.65 -4.11
C LEU A 109 -8.19 -12.36 -5.55
N VAL A 110 -9.06 -11.37 -5.75
CA VAL A 110 -9.51 -10.95 -7.09
C VAL A 110 -8.34 -10.40 -7.90
N LEU A 111 -7.52 -9.52 -7.32
CA LEU A 111 -6.34 -8.98 -8.00
C LEU A 111 -5.33 -10.07 -8.36
N THR A 112 -5.08 -11.01 -7.45
CA THR A 112 -4.17 -12.14 -7.71
C THR A 112 -4.71 -13.02 -8.85
N ALA A 113 -6.00 -13.34 -8.84
CA ALA A 113 -6.61 -14.13 -9.90
C ALA A 113 -6.54 -13.41 -11.26
N LEU A 114 -6.87 -12.11 -11.28
CA LEU A 114 -6.74 -11.30 -12.51
C LEU A 114 -5.31 -11.25 -13.02
N TYR A 115 -4.35 -11.07 -12.12
CA TYR A 115 -2.94 -11.06 -12.49
C TYR A 115 -2.50 -12.40 -13.10
N LEU A 116 -2.82 -13.53 -12.46
CA LEU A 116 -2.44 -14.86 -12.95
C LEU A 116 -3.08 -15.20 -14.31
N ILE A 117 -4.30 -14.73 -14.56
CA ILE A 117 -5.00 -14.99 -15.83
C ILE A 117 -4.49 -14.08 -16.96
N PHE A 118 -4.18 -12.83 -16.65
CA PHE A 118 -3.85 -11.80 -17.64
C PHE A 118 -2.39 -11.32 -17.58
N ALA A 119 -1.50 -12.05 -16.90
CA ALA A 119 -0.11 -11.64 -16.71
C ALA A 119 0.58 -11.29 -18.03
N ASP A 120 0.53 -12.19 -19.02
CA ASP A 120 1.14 -11.99 -20.34
C ASP A 120 0.57 -10.76 -21.06
N ALA A 121 -0.76 -10.59 -21.02
CA ALA A 121 -1.43 -9.46 -21.66
C ALA A 121 -1.08 -8.13 -20.99
N ILE A 122 -1.02 -8.12 -19.67
CA ILE A 122 -0.69 -6.93 -18.88
C ILE A 122 0.76 -6.53 -19.13
N ILE A 123 1.70 -7.45 -19.02
CA ILE A 123 3.13 -7.19 -19.23
C ILE A 123 3.39 -6.72 -20.66
N SER A 124 2.72 -7.33 -21.65
CA SER A 124 2.85 -6.90 -23.06
C SER A 124 2.30 -5.49 -23.29
N MET A 125 1.20 -5.12 -22.62
CA MET A 125 0.57 -3.82 -22.73
C MET A 125 1.43 -2.69 -22.13
N PHE A 126 2.20 -2.98 -21.08
CA PHE A 126 3.11 -2.04 -20.42
C PHE A 126 4.54 -2.03 -21.00
N GLY A 127 4.75 -2.67 -22.15
CA GLY A 127 6.02 -2.59 -22.88
C GLY A 127 7.01 -3.71 -22.56
N GLY A 128 6.60 -4.77 -21.87
CA GLY A 128 7.45 -5.94 -21.58
C GLY A 128 7.93 -6.70 -22.81
N THR A 129 7.30 -6.50 -23.97
CA THR A 129 7.68 -7.15 -25.25
C THR A 129 8.85 -6.47 -25.96
N VAL A 130 9.45 -5.43 -25.41
CA VAL A 130 10.58 -4.73 -26.04
C VAL A 130 11.81 -5.63 -26.11
N ASN A 131 12.03 -6.50 -25.12
CA ASN A 131 13.10 -7.50 -25.10
C ASN A 131 12.62 -8.78 -24.40
N GLU A 132 12.96 -9.95 -24.93
CA GLU A 132 12.59 -11.26 -24.35
C GLU A 132 13.10 -11.41 -22.90
N GLU A 133 14.28 -10.89 -22.59
CA GLU A 133 14.87 -10.92 -21.23
C GLU A 133 14.06 -10.06 -20.25
N THR A 134 13.61 -8.86 -20.66
CA THR A 134 12.74 -8.00 -19.82
C THR A 134 11.41 -8.67 -19.50
N PHE A 135 10.84 -9.38 -20.50
CA PHE A 135 9.59 -10.13 -20.32
C PHE A 135 9.75 -11.29 -19.32
N HIS A 136 10.86 -12.03 -19.44
CA HIS A 136 11.17 -13.15 -18.53
C HIS A 136 11.34 -12.67 -17.09
N PHE A 137 12.12 -11.61 -16.86
CA PHE A 137 12.31 -11.04 -15.52
C PHE A 137 11.07 -10.34 -14.94
N ALA A 138 10.11 -9.93 -15.76
CA ALA A 138 8.85 -9.36 -15.28
C ALA A 138 7.84 -10.43 -14.84
N LEU A 139 8.03 -11.69 -15.29
CA LEU A 139 7.20 -12.84 -14.92
C LEU A 139 7.72 -13.58 -13.68
N GLU A 140 9.02 -13.49 -13.38
CA GLU A 140 9.63 -14.03 -12.15
C GLU A 140 9.30 -13.15 -10.93
#